data_2236e180f08e39ece44f1dd9aaadd8f4
#
_entry.id   2236e180f08e39ece44f1dd9aaadd8f4
#
_cell.length_a   1.000
_cell.length_b   1.000
_cell.length_c   1.000
_cell.angle_alpha   90.00
_cell.angle_beta   90.00
_cell.angle_gamma   90.00
#
_symmetry.space_group_name_H-M   'P 1'
#
loop_
_entity.id
_entity.type
_entity.pdbx_description
1 polymer ?
#
loop_
_entity_poly.entity_id
_entity_poly.type
_entity_poly.pdbx_seq_one_letter_code
_entity_poly.pdbx_strand_id
1 'polypeptide(L)'
;MDIREACIEEAEEACAVIRRSITELCHADHQGDAPTLCLWLANKTAENMRRWIAQTYIFVAAEQGQILGVGAMNGSGEITLNYVSPDARFRGISKALLERLELQASYLGIRSITLQSSLTALRLYESVGYRRNGPPAKVFGTTFCHPMIKNL
;
A
#
# COMPACT_ATOMS: atom_id res chain seq x y z
N MET A 1 8.64 17.17 -1.60
CA MET A 1 7.64 16.12 -1.38
C MET A 1 7.23 16.11 0.08
N ASP A 2 5.96 15.99 0.32
CA ASP A 2 5.37 16.03 1.65
C ASP A 2 4.64 14.73 1.95
N ILE A 3 4.86 14.15 3.13
CA ILE A 3 4.15 12.97 3.61
C ILE A 3 3.18 13.44 4.69
N ARG A 4 1.90 13.29 4.46
CA ARG A 4 0.86 13.80 5.36
C ARG A 4 -0.39 12.91 5.36
N GLU A 5 -1.27 13.14 6.31
CA GLU A 5 -2.55 12.46 6.33
C GLU A 5 -3.38 12.81 5.09
N ALA A 6 -4.10 11.84 4.56
CA ALA A 6 -5.00 12.05 3.44
C ALA A 6 -6.27 12.79 3.90
N CYS A 7 -6.78 13.66 3.03
CA CYS A 7 -8.07 14.31 3.21
C CYS A 7 -9.15 13.54 2.44
N ILE A 8 -10.39 13.59 2.94
CA ILE A 8 -11.53 12.90 2.27
C ILE A 8 -11.72 13.37 0.83
N GLU A 9 -11.47 14.65 0.57
CA GLU A 9 -11.58 15.22 -0.78
C GLU A 9 -10.57 14.65 -1.77
N GLU A 10 -9.52 14.00 -1.27
CA GLU A 10 -8.47 13.38 -2.10
C GLU A 10 -8.76 11.93 -2.47
N ALA A 11 -9.90 11.39 -2.06
CA ALA A 11 -10.21 9.97 -2.25
C ALA A 11 -10.17 9.53 -3.72
N GLU A 12 -10.70 10.33 -4.63
CA GLU A 12 -10.70 10.00 -6.06
C GLU A 12 -9.27 9.97 -6.63
N GLU A 13 -8.46 10.96 -6.31
CA GLU A 13 -7.08 11.03 -6.78
C GLU A 13 -6.23 9.91 -6.19
N ALA A 14 -6.35 9.66 -4.89
CA ALA A 14 -5.65 8.57 -4.23
C ALA A 14 -6.03 7.20 -4.82
N CYS A 15 -7.32 6.99 -5.07
CA CYS A 15 -7.82 5.79 -5.72
C CYS A 15 -7.23 5.61 -7.12
N ALA A 16 -7.17 6.67 -7.91
CA ALA A 16 -6.59 6.63 -9.25
C ALA A 16 -5.10 6.23 -9.21
N VAL A 17 -4.34 6.74 -8.24
CA VAL A 17 -2.93 6.37 -8.05
C VAL A 17 -2.81 4.87 -7.75
N ILE A 18 -3.62 4.36 -6.83
CA ILE A 18 -3.61 2.94 -6.46
C ILE A 18 -3.94 2.07 -7.66
N ARG A 19 -4.98 2.38 -8.41
CA ARG A 19 -5.42 1.61 -9.58
C ARG A 19 -4.36 1.60 -10.67
N ARG A 20 -3.74 2.73 -10.95
CA ARG A 20 -2.64 2.81 -11.91
C ARG A 20 -1.42 2.01 -11.45
N SER A 21 -1.08 2.09 -10.17
CA SER A 21 0.04 1.36 -9.59
C SER A 21 -0.14 -0.15 -9.77
N ILE A 22 -1.30 -0.67 -9.44
CA ILE A 22 -1.61 -2.10 -9.59
C ILE A 22 -1.52 -2.50 -11.07
N THR A 23 -2.17 -1.76 -11.94
CA THR A 23 -2.25 -2.10 -13.37
C THR A 23 -0.90 -2.03 -14.05
N GLU A 24 -0.12 -0.99 -13.79
CA GLU A 24 1.12 -0.70 -14.53
C GLU A 24 2.38 -1.27 -13.86
N LEU A 25 2.41 -1.43 -12.53
CA LEU A 25 3.62 -1.82 -11.80
C LEU A 25 3.59 -3.25 -11.26
N CYS A 26 2.43 -3.85 -11.08
CA CYS A 26 2.32 -5.18 -10.46
C CYS A 26 2.19 -6.31 -11.49
N HIS A 27 2.81 -6.17 -12.65
CA HIS A 27 2.72 -7.15 -13.73
C HIS A 27 3.26 -8.52 -13.32
N ALA A 28 4.28 -8.57 -12.46
CA ALA A 28 4.80 -9.82 -11.91
C ALA A 28 3.73 -10.62 -11.16
N ASP A 29 2.74 -9.93 -10.59
CA ASP A 29 1.64 -10.56 -9.85
C ASP A 29 0.46 -10.91 -10.75
N HIS A 30 -0.09 -9.94 -11.49
CA HIS A 30 -1.30 -10.16 -12.28
C HIS A 30 -1.05 -10.75 -13.67
N GLN A 31 0.18 -10.68 -14.16
CA GLN A 31 0.61 -11.28 -15.45
C GLN A 31 -0.21 -10.83 -16.67
N GLY A 32 -0.88 -9.67 -16.58
CA GLY A 32 -1.78 -9.20 -17.63
C GLY A 32 -3.10 -9.96 -17.71
N ASP A 33 -3.39 -10.83 -16.73
CA ASP A 33 -4.59 -11.64 -16.68
C ASP A 33 -5.79 -10.76 -16.32
N ALA A 34 -6.74 -10.59 -17.24
CA ALA A 34 -7.87 -9.69 -17.05
C ALA A 34 -8.76 -10.06 -15.85
N PRO A 35 -9.10 -11.33 -15.61
CA PRO A 35 -9.86 -11.69 -14.41
C PRO A 35 -9.14 -11.35 -13.12
N THR A 36 -7.83 -11.56 -13.04
CA THR A 36 -7.00 -11.23 -11.88
C THR A 36 -7.04 -9.73 -11.62
N LEU A 37 -6.81 -8.91 -12.64
CA LEU A 37 -6.87 -7.44 -12.51
C LEU A 37 -8.25 -6.99 -12.06
N CYS A 38 -9.31 -7.53 -12.64
CA CYS A 38 -10.68 -7.20 -12.26
C CYS A 38 -10.92 -7.44 -10.76
N LEU A 39 -10.50 -8.59 -10.25
CA LEU A 39 -10.66 -8.93 -8.83
C LEU A 39 -9.81 -8.04 -7.92
N TRP A 40 -8.57 -7.75 -8.31
CA TRP A 40 -7.67 -6.91 -7.50
C TRP A 40 -8.18 -5.47 -7.42
N LEU A 41 -8.72 -4.95 -8.52
CA LEU A 41 -9.20 -3.58 -8.60
C LEU A 41 -10.64 -3.41 -8.04
N ALA A 42 -11.35 -4.50 -7.79
CA ALA A 42 -12.78 -4.46 -7.46
C ALA A 42 -13.11 -3.61 -6.24
N ASN A 43 -12.28 -3.64 -5.19
CA ASN A 43 -12.50 -2.85 -3.99
C ASN A 43 -11.75 -1.51 -3.98
N LYS A 44 -10.96 -1.22 -5.02
CA LYS A 44 -10.21 0.03 -5.13
C LYS A 44 -11.09 1.08 -5.79
N THR A 45 -12.05 1.59 -5.04
CA THR A 45 -13.04 2.58 -5.47
C THR A 45 -12.92 3.85 -4.63
N ALA A 46 -13.36 4.98 -5.17
CA ALA A 46 -13.35 6.23 -4.44
C ALA A 46 -14.24 6.17 -3.19
N GLU A 47 -15.37 5.44 -3.26
CA GLU A 47 -16.26 5.24 -2.13
C GLU A 47 -15.54 4.49 -0.99
N ASN A 48 -14.88 3.39 -1.29
CA ASN A 48 -14.09 2.66 -0.30
C ASN A 48 -12.93 3.52 0.24
N MET A 49 -12.28 4.29 -0.62
CA MET A 49 -11.21 5.19 -0.18
C MET A 49 -11.72 6.21 0.83
N ARG A 50 -12.87 6.83 0.60
CA ARG A 50 -13.46 7.77 1.55
C ARG A 50 -13.71 7.10 2.91
N ARG A 51 -14.24 5.88 2.89
CA ARG A 51 -14.47 5.11 4.11
C ARG A 51 -13.17 4.79 4.84
N TRP A 52 -12.15 4.35 4.12
CA TRP A 52 -10.84 4.02 4.71
C TRP A 52 -10.15 5.24 5.27
N ILE A 53 -10.24 6.40 4.59
CA ILE A 53 -9.68 7.66 5.11
C ILE A 53 -10.35 8.02 6.44
N ALA A 54 -11.65 7.80 6.56
CA ALA A 54 -12.39 8.10 7.79
C ALA A 54 -12.12 7.11 8.92
N GLN A 55 -11.79 5.86 8.63
CA GLN A 55 -11.76 4.77 9.60
C GLN A 55 -10.38 4.20 9.90
N THR A 56 -9.38 4.47 9.07
CA THR A 56 -8.02 3.93 9.21
C THR A 56 -6.99 5.05 9.10
N TYR A 57 -5.71 4.70 9.21
CA TYR A 57 -4.61 5.65 9.10
C TYR A 57 -4.11 5.65 7.66
N ILE A 58 -4.39 6.70 6.92
CA ILE A 58 -3.96 6.82 5.52
C ILE A 58 -3.10 8.06 5.35
N PHE A 59 -1.92 7.84 4.77
CA PHE A 59 -0.98 8.90 4.43
C PHE A 59 -0.78 8.95 2.92
N VAL A 60 -0.56 10.15 2.42
CA VAL A 60 -0.23 10.37 1.02
C VAL A 60 1.12 11.06 0.92
N ALA A 61 1.85 10.74 -0.14
CA ALA A 61 3.00 11.50 -0.57
C ALA A 61 2.52 12.48 -1.63
N ALA A 62 2.68 13.77 -1.38
CA ALA A 62 2.19 14.82 -2.26
C ALA A 62 3.31 15.77 -2.68
N GLU A 63 3.25 16.25 -3.90
CA GLU A 63 4.20 17.21 -4.44
C GLU A 63 3.50 18.06 -5.49
N GLN A 64 3.59 19.39 -5.34
CA GLN A 64 2.98 20.35 -6.29
C GLN A 64 1.50 20.07 -6.57
N GLY A 65 0.75 19.72 -5.52
CA GLY A 65 -0.67 19.45 -5.61
C GLY A 65 -1.04 18.08 -6.19
N GLN A 66 -0.07 17.21 -6.43
CA GLN A 66 -0.30 15.86 -6.95
C GLN A 66 0.02 14.80 -5.91
N ILE A 67 -0.82 13.76 -5.85
CA ILE A 67 -0.56 12.58 -5.03
C ILE A 67 0.36 11.64 -5.80
N LEU A 68 1.50 11.30 -5.19
CA LEU A 68 2.51 10.42 -5.78
C LEU A 68 2.51 9.03 -5.15
N GLY A 69 1.88 8.86 -4.01
CA GLY A 69 1.83 7.58 -3.33
C GLY A 69 0.80 7.58 -2.21
N VAL A 70 0.36 6.38 -1.83
CA VAL A 70 -0.66 6.17 -0.80
C VAL A 70 -0.24 5.00 0.08
N GLY A 71 -0.20 5.23 1.39
CA GLY A 71 0.05 4.18 2.38
C GLY A 71 -1.06 4.16 3.42
N ALA A 72 -1.44 2.97 3.87
CA ALA A 72 -2.50 2.82 4.86
C ALA A 72 -2.20 1.71 5.85
N MET A 73 -2.68 1.88 7.06
CA MET A 73 -2.57 0.92 8.15
C MET A 73 -3.87 0.91 8.96
N ASN A 74 -4.32 -0.26 9.36
CA ASN A 74 -5.45 -0.37 10.28
C ASN A 74 -4.97 -0.21 11.74
N GLY A 75 -5.93 -0.16 12.67
CA GLY A 75 -5.64 0.05 14.09
C GLY A 75 -4.92 -1.09 14.78
N SER A 76 -4.81 -2.26 14.17
CA SER A 76 -4.06 -3.41 14.72
C SER A 76 -2.62 -3.47 14.25
N GLY A 77 -2.18 -2.56 13.39
CA GLY A 77 -0.82 -2.53 12.88
C GLY A 77 -0.61 -3.32 11.60
N GLU A 78 -1.67 -3.60 10.86
CA GLU A 78 -1.55 -4.19 9.54
C GLU A 78 -1.50 -3.11 8.47
N ILE A 79 -0.47 -3.12 7.63
CA ILE A 79 -0.39 -2.27 6.46
C ILE A 79 -1.29 -2.86 5.39
N THR A 80 -2.26 -2.06 4.96
CA THR A 80 -3.30 -2.49 4.00
C THR A 80 -3.09 -1.93 2.59
N LEU A 81 -2.40 -0.80 2.48
CA LEU A 81 -2.07 -0.16 1.20
C LEU A 81 -0.65 0.38 1.24
N ASN A 82 0.08 0.21 0.16
CA ASN A 82 1.36 0.89 -0.07
C ASN A 82 1.64 0.89 -1.57
N TYR A 83 1.20 1.95 -2.22
CA TYR A 83 1.24 2.07 -3.68
C TYR A 83 1.84 3.40 -4.11
N VAL A 84 2.61 3.37 -5.17
CA VAL A 84 3.30 4.56 -5.73
C VAL A 84 2.82 4.79 -7.16
N SER A 85 2.65 6.06 -7.52
CA SER A 85 2.34 6.43 -8.90
C SER A 85 3.41 5.89 -9.86
N PRO A 86 3.00 5.31 -10.99
CA PRO A 86 3.95 4.92 -12.02
C PRO A 86 4.86 6.06 -12.51
N ASP A 87 4.40 7.30 -12.40
CA ASP A 87 5.16 8.49 -12.80
C ASP A 87 6.23 8.90 -11.78
N ALA A 88 6.24 8.28 -10.60
CA ALA A 88 7.12 8.67 -9.49
C ALA A 88 7.93 7.50 -8.93
N ARG A 89 8.24 6.51 -9.77
CA ARG A 89 9.02 5.33 -9.37
C ARG A 89 10.47 5.70 -9.00
N PHE A 90 11.06 4.88 -8.14
CA PHE A 90 12.49 4.96 -7.78
C PHE A 90 12.88 6.25 -7.06
N ARG A 91 11.93 6.90 -6.37
CA ARG A 91 12.16 8.12 -5.59
C ARG A 91 12.13 7.89 -4.07
N GLY A 92 12.01 6.64 -3.63
CA GLY A 92 11.94 6.31 -2.20
C GLY A 92 10.59 6.62 -1.56
N ILE A 93 9.54 6.79 -2.33
CA ILE A 93 8.21 7.18 -1.83
C ILE A 93 7.59 6.08 -0.98
N SER A 94 7.63 4.82 -1.45
CA SER A 94 7.11 3.69 -0.67
C SER A 94 7.80 3.56 0.68
N LYS A 95 9.12 3.74 0.70
CA LYS A 95 9.91 3.69 1.92
C LYS A 95 9.52 4.82 2.88
N ALA A 96 9.36 6.03 2.37
CA ALA A 96 8.95 7.18 3.17
C ALA A 96 7.55 7.00 3.76
N LEU A 97 6.63 6.44 2.99
CA LEU A 97 5.29 6.10 3.49
C LEU A 97 5.35 5.04 4.59
N LEU A 98 6.16 4.00 4.41
CA LEU A 98 6.35 2.97 5.44
C LEU A 98 6.91 3.56 6.73
N GLU A 99 7.92 4.40 6.64
CA GLU A 99 8.51 5.07 7.81
C GLU A 99 7.45 5.89 8.57
N ARG A 100 6.57 6.58 7.84
CA ARG A 100 5.49 7.35 8.46
C ARG A 100 4.45 6.46 9.13
N LEU A 101 4.10 5.34 8.52
CA LEU A 101 3.18 4.35 9.10
C LEU A 101 3.78 3.71 10.35
N GLU A 102 5.06 3.34 10.31
CA GLU A 102 5.76 2.79 11.47
C GLU A 102 5.80 3.79 12.63
N LEU A 103 6.00 5.06 12.33
CA LEU A 103 5.96 6.12 13.34
C LEU A 103 4.57 6.22 13.96
N GLN A 104 3.52 6.17 13.15
CA GLN A 104 2.14 6.17 13.64
C GLN A 104 1.85 4.96 14.53
N ALA A 105 2.33 3.79 14.14
CA ALA A 105 2.19 2.57 14.94
C ALA A 105 2.86 2.73 16.30
N SER A 106 4.05 3.31 16.34
CA SER A 106 4.76 3.58 17.59
C SER A 106 3.98 4.52 18.52
N TYR A 107 3.35 5.55 17.97
CA TYR A 107 2.49 6.44 18.75
C TYR A 107 1.29 5.71 19.35
N LEU A 108 0.79 4.69 18.67
CA LEU A 108 -0.34 3.88 19.14
C LEU A 108 0.08 2.77 20.11
N GLY A 109 1.38 2.62 20.40
CA GLY A 109 1.90 1.55 21.24
C GLY A 109 1.96 0.20 20.55
N ILE A 110 1.83 0.16 19.24
CA ILE A 110 1.95 -1.06 18.43
C ILE A 110 3.43 -1.43 18.32
N ARG A 111 3.76 -2.69 18.62
CA ARG A 111 5.15 -3.16 18.68
C ARG A 111 5.58 -3.96 17.46
N SER A 112 4.65 -4.38 16.63
CA SER A 112 4.96 -5.09 15.41
C SER A 112 3.96 -4.72 14.32
N ILE A 113 4.47 -4.65 13.09
CA ILE A 113 3.67 -4.37 11.90
C ILE A 113 3.62 -5.61 11.04
N THR A 114 2.44 -5.94 10.56
CA THR A 114 2.23 -7.05 9.62
C THR A 114 1.74 -6.52 8.28
N LEU A 115 1.97 -7.28 7.24
CA LEU A 115 1.43 -7.00 5.91
C LEU A 115 1.37 -8.26 5.06
N GLN A 116 0.61 -8.17 3.98
CA GLN A 116 0.55 -9.19 2.95
C GLN A 116 1.20 -8.61 1.70
N SER A 117 2.43 -9.01 1.40
CA SER A 117 3.16 -8.45 0.27
C SER A 117 2.75 -9.08 -1.05
N SER A 118 2.68 -8.28 -2.09
CA SER A 118 2.72 -8.75 -3.47
C SER A 118 4.11 -9.31 -3.78
N LEU A 119 4.23 -10.08 -4.85
CA LEU A 119 5.54 -10.50 -5.36
C LEU A 119 6.38 -9.30 -5.78
N THR A 120 5.76 -8.30 -6.39
CA THR A 120 6.42 -7.06 -6.83
C THR A 120 7.11 -6.32 -5.70
N ALA A 121 6.50 -6.28 -4.51
CA ALA A 121 6.99 -5.47 -3.38
C ALA A 121 7.88 -6.23 -2.39
N LEU A 122 8.07 -7.53 -2.54
CA LEU A 122 8.83 -8.35 -1.57
C LEU A 122 10.20 -7.78 -1.25
N ARG A 123 10.97 -7.43 -2.27
CA ARG A 123 12.34 -6.94 -2.09
C ARG A 123 12.38 -5.60 -1.35
N LEU A 124 11.41 -4.72 -1.63
CA LEU A 124 11.30 -3.46 -0.92
C LEU A 124 11.11 -3.72 0.58
N TYR A 125 10.14 -4.54 0.94
CA TYR A 125 9.85 -4.81 2.35
C TYR A 125 11.03 -5.48 3.04
N GLU A 126 11.65 -6.47 2.41
CA GLU A 126 12.85 -7.12 2.97
C GLU A 126 13.98 -6.11 3.21
N SER A 127 14.16 -5.15 2.28
CA SER A 127 15.22 -4.14 2.38
C SER A 127 15.03 -3.16 3.54
N VAL A 128 13.81 -3.01 4.05
CA VAL A 128 13.50 -2.10 5.16
C VAL A 128 13.16 -2.85 6.46
N GLY A 129 13.53 -4.12 6.55
CA GLY A 129 13.49 -4.87 7.79
C GLY A 129 12.29 -5.78 8.01
N TYR A 130 11.42 -5.93 7.03
CA TYR A 130 10.34 -6.92 7.10
C TYR A 130 10.89 -8.30 6.78
N ARG A 131 10.41 -9.31 7.49
CA ARG A 131 10.77 -10.70 7.26
C ARG A 131 9.51 -11.51 6.96
N ARG A 132 9.67 -12.61 6.25
CA ARG A 132 8.57 -13.52 5.95
C ARG A 132 8.00 -14.11 7.23
N ASN A 133 6.68 -14.20 7.31
CA ASN A 133 5.94 -14.63 8.49
C ASN A 133 4.91 -15.71 8.16
N GLY A 134 5.24 -16.59 7.25
CA GLY A 134 4.39 -17.70 6.82
C GLY A 134 4.55 -18.00 5.34
N PRO A 135 3.94 -19.12 4.87
CA PRO A 135 3.99 -19.48 3.47
C PRO A 135 3.12 -18.55 2.62
N PRO A 136 3.48 -18.34 1.34
CA PRO A 136 2.61 -17.63 0.42
C PRO A 136 1.25 -18.31 0.30
N ALA A 137 0.19 -17.50 0.21
CA ALA A 137 -1.17 -17.98 0.03
C ALA A 137 -1.78 -17.39 -1.23
N LYS A 138 -2.50 -18.24 -1.99
CA LYS A 138 -3.23 -17.79 -3.17
C LYS A 138 -4.38 -16.88 -2.73
N VAL A 139 -4.52 -15.72 -3.38
CA VAL A 139 -5.58 -14.75 -3.08
C VAL A 139 -6.66 -14.82 -4.16
N PHE A 140 -6.32 -14.49 -5.38
CA PHE A 140 -7.23 -14.56 -6.53
C PHE A 140 -6.40 -14.67 -7.81
N GLY A 141 -6.95 -15.37 -8.82
CA GLY A 141 -6.31 -15.50 -10.12
C GLY A 141 -4.86 -15.96 -10.03
N THR A 142 -3.95 -15.19 -10.59
CA THR A 142 -2.51 -15.48 -10.60
C THR A 142 -1.76 -14.94 -9.38
N THR A 143 -2.45 -14.25 -8.46
CA THR A 143 -1.79 -13.56 -7.35
C THR A 143 -1.63 -14.42 -6.11
N PHE A 144 -0.51 -14.21 -5.43
CA PHE A 144 -0.23 -14.75 -4.09
C PHE A 144 0.09 -13.60 -3.15
N CYS A 145 -0.34 -13.71 -1.90
CA CYS A 145 0.14 -12.82 -0.85
C CYS A 145 1.24 -13.49 -0.06
N HIS A 146 2.22 -12.68 0.35
CA HIS A 146 3.37 -13.14 1.13
C HIS A 146 3.30 -12.48 2.51
N PRO A 147 2.94 -13.23 3.57
CA PRO A 147 2.87 -12.66 4.91
C PRO A 147 4.23 -12.18 5.38
N MET A 148 4.28 -10.98 5.92
CA MET A 148 5.52 -10.38 6.44
C MET A 148 5.25 -9.66 7.75
N ILE A 149 6.31 -9.54 8.57
CA ILE A 149 6.25 -8.88 9.87
C ILE A 149 7.55 -8.11 10.12
N LYS A 150 7.43 -6.99 10.82
CA LYS A 150 8.56 -6.23 11.34
C LYS A 150 8.29 -5.85 12.79
N ASN A 151 9.25 -6.12 13.68
CA ASN A 151 9.20 -5.63 15.05
C ASN A 151 9.74 -4.20 15.10
N LEU A 152 9.02 -3.34 15.80
CA LEU A 152 9.39 -1.94 15.96
C LEU A 152 10.26 -1.72 17.21
#